data_3650434909cebd2e80e3adaad69832d1
#
_entry.id   3650434909cebd2e80e3adaad69832d1
#
_cell.length_a   1.000
_cell.length_b   1.000
_cell.length_c   1.000
_cell.angle_alpha   90.00
_cell.angle_beta   90.00
_cell.angle_gamma   90.00
#
_symmetry.space_group_name_H-M   'P 1'
#
loop_
_entity.id
_entity.type
_entity.pdbx_description
1 polymer ?
#
loop_
_entity_poly.entity_id
_entity_poly.type
_entity_poly.pdbx_seq_one_letter_code
_entity_poly.pdbx_strand_id
1 'polypeptide(L)'
;MVSSTSNLTPEKQLLDEQLLDAMHSLFGGVHPGYRAIHAKGIVCAGTFSPAATAASVCRARHFQSAPTPIPVRFSDFAGVPTVSDGDPLASPRGMAIKFQLPGGDDTDIVAQSYDGFPVRTAEEFLVFVTALAGSGPGVPSPKPIANFLASHPQAKRFAEAPKPAPASFAKDSYYAVNAFRFTSRDGVGRDVRYRIRPEAGEEHLDADEAARRPGSFLFDELADRLSRGPARFRLLVQLAGEGDPVADGSLPWPEERPQVELGTLAVTSLAADSPAAERRLLFDPAKLVDGIDLSDDLLPLARSAMYAIAYRRRNA
;
A
#
# COMPACT_ATOMS: atom_id res chain seq x y z
N MET A 1 20.72 16.89 9.40
CA MET A 1 21.43 15.72 8.89
C MET A 1 21.51 14.71 10.02
N VAL A 2 20.55 13.81 10.11
CA VAL A 2 20.71 12.60 10.92
C VAL A 2 20.38 11.46 9.96
N SER A 3 21.44 10.83 9.47
CA SER A 3 21.39 9.59 8.69
C SER A 3 20.95 8.49 9.64
N SER A 4 19.67 8.15 9.65
CA SER A 4 19.19 6.91 10.27
C SER A 4 19.55 5.74 9.36
N THR A 5 20.83 5.40 9.28
CA THR A 5 21.23 4.05 8.92
C THR A 5 20.77 3.16 10.06
N SER A 6 19.59 2.56 9.91
CA SER A 6 19.14 1.50 10.80
C SER A 6 20.24 0.44 10.81
N ASN A 7 20.89 0.26 11.96
CA ASN A 7 21.82 -0.84 12.24
C ASN A 7 20.99 -2.14 12.28
N LEU A 8 20.58 -2.61 11.10
CA LEU A 8 19.99 -3.94 10.97
C LEU A 8 21.06 -4.98 11.31
N THR A 9 20.69 -5.98 12.11
CA THR A 9 21.56 -7.13 12.30
C THR A 9 21.78 -7.84 10.96
N PRO A 10 22.95 -8.50 10.74
CA PRO A 10 23.20 -9.24 9.49
C PRO A 10 22.09 -10.24 9.14
N GLU A 11 21.46 -10.85 10.14
CA GLU A 11 20.34 -11.77 9.95
C GLU A 11 19.07 -11.09 9.40
N LYS A 12 18.73 -9.89 9.88
CA LYS A 12 17.60 -9.11 9.35
C LYS A 12 17.87 -8.60 7.94
N GLN A 13 19.08 -8.16 7.65
CA GLN A 13 19.46 -7.77 6.29
C GLN A 13 19.35 -8.95 5.32
N LEU A 14 19.76 -10.15 5.76
CA LEU A 14 19.61 -11.37 4.97
C LEU A 14 18.14 -11.72 4.69
N LEU A 15 17.25 -11.55 5.67
CA LEU A 15 15.81 -11.80 5.50
C LEU A 15 15.19 -10.86 4.47
N ASP A 16 15.51 -9.55 4.55
CA ASP A 16 14.96 -8.54 3.63
C ASP A 16 15.43 -8.78 2.19
N GLU A 17 16.68 -9.21 1.98
CA GLU A 17 17.21 -9.59 0.67
C GLU A 17 16.55 -10.86 0.15
N GLN A 18 16.40 -11.90 0.97
CA GLN A 18 15.71 -13.14 0.60
C GLN A 18 14.25 -12.90 0.22
N LEU A 19 13.57 -12.02 0.96
CA LEU A 19 12.20 -11.64 0.67
C LEU A 19 12.07 -10.97 -0.70
N LEU A 20 12.97 -10.03 -0.99
CA LEU A 20 13.00 -9.35 -2.28
C LEU A 20 13.31 -10.32 -3.43
N ASP A 21 14.24 -11.24 -3.24
CA ASP A 21 14.60 -12.25 -4.23
C ASP A 21 13.46 -13.26 -4.46
N ALA A 22 12.73 -13.65 -3.40
CA ALA A 22 11.54 -14.49 -3.51
C ALA A 22 10.41 -13.77 -4.29
N MET A 23 10.22 -12.47 -4.08
CA MET A 23 9.25 -11.67 -4.85
C MET A 23 9.64 -11.60 -6.34
N HIS A 24 10.91 -11.39 -6.66
CA HIS A 24 11.37 -11.43 -8.05
C HIS A 24 11.14 -12.82 -8.67
N SER A 25 11.45 -13.88 -7.93
CA SER A 25 11.23 -15.26 -8.39
C SER A 25 9.76 -15.55 -8.69
N LEU A 26 8.84 -15.06 -7.84
CA LEU A 26 7.38 -15.20 -8.02
C LEU A 26 6.91 -14.64 -9.36
N PHE A 27 7.53 -13.57 -9.85
CA PHE A 27 7.13 -12.86 -11.08
C PHE A 27 8.12 -13.04 -12.24
N GLY A 28 8.85 -14.18 -12.27
CA GLY A 28 9.68 -14.57 -13.41
C GLY A 28 11.06 -13.89 -13.44
N GLY A 29 11.49 -13.27 -12.35
CA GLY A 29 12.81 -12.68 -12.21
C GLY A 29 12.81 -11.15 -12.07
N VAL A 30 13.99 -10.56 -12.17
CA VAL A 30 14.16 -9.11 -12.06
C VAL A 30 13.74 -8.42 -13.35
N HIS A 31 12.85 -7.44 -13.26
CA HIS A 31 12.53 -6.50 -14.32
C HIS A 31 13.32 -5.20 -14.10
N PRO A 32 14.39 -4.92 -14.87
CA PRO A 32 15.26 -3.76 -14.63
C PRO A 32 14.51 -2.43 -14.63
N GLY A 33 14.77 -1.60 -13.62
CA GLY A 33 14.09 -0.31 -13.45
C GLY A 33 12.70 -0.35 -12.80
N TYR A 34 12.14 -1.56 -12.57
CA TYR A 34 10.82 -1.74 -11.96
C TYR A 34 10.89 -2.26 -10.52
N ARG A 35 9.79 -2.12 -9.78
CA ARG A 35 9.63 -2.70 -8.44
C ARG A 35 9.41 -4.21 -8.52
N ALA A 36 9.83 -4.95 -7.52
CA ALA A 36 9.64 -6.41 -7.43
C ALA A 36 8.15 -6.82 -7.35
N ILE A 37 7.32 -5.97 -6.74
CA ILE A 37 5.86 -6.02 -6.76
C ILE A 37 5.34 -4.61 -7.03
N HIS A 38 4.10 -4.49 -7.49
CA HIS A 38 3.57 -3.22 -7.97
C HIS A 38 4.43 -2.59 -9.08
N ALA A 39 4.90 -3.41 -10.03
CA ALA A 39 5.81 -2.97 -11.09
C ALA A 39 5.14 -1.97 -12.03
N LYS A 40 3.92 -2.28 -12.49
CA LYS A 40 3.11 -1.40 -13.33
C LYS A 40 2.42 -0.34 -12.46
N GLY A 41 2.74 0.93 -12.68
CA GLY A 41 2.20 2.02 -11.87
C GLY A 41 2.28 3.37 -12.57
N ILE A 42 1.63 4.36 -11.98
CA ILE A 42 1.58 5.73 -12.48
C ILE A 42 1.63 6.72 -11.32
N VAL A 43 2.45 7.75 -11.46
CA VAL A 43 2.55 8.83 -10.48
C VAL A 43 1.70 10.00 -10.92
N CYS A 44 0.94 10.54 -9.96
CA CYS A 44 0.08 11.70 -10.08
C CYS A 44 0.52 12.79 -9.11
N ALA A 45 0.19 14.02 -9.43
CA ALA A 45 0.23 15.14 -8.51
C ALA A 45 -1.14 15.36 -7.86
N GLY A 46 -1.12 15.85 -6.62
CA GLY A 46 -2.34 16.14 -5.88
C GLY A 46 -2.11 17.05 -4.69
N THR A 47 -3.16 17.28 -3.94
CA THR A 47 -3.16 18.08 -2.72
C THR A 47 -4.01 17.40 -1.67
N PHE A 48 -3.52 17.33 -0.45
CA PHE A 48 -4.30 16.97 0.72
C PHE A 48 -4.79 18.22 1.44
N SER A 49 -6.08 18.26 1.73
CA SER A 49 -6.72 19.33 2.53
C SER A 49 -7.25 18.71 3.83
N PRO A 50 -6.72 19.09 5.01
CA PRO A 50 -7.14 18.50 6.27
C PRO A 50 -8.56 18.93 6.65
N ALA A 51 -9.33 18.01 7.23
CA ALA A 51 -10.60 18.30 7.87
C ALA A 51 -10.38 18.89 9.27
N ALA A 52 -11.34 19.66 9.77
CA ALA A 52 -11.27 20.22 11.11
C ALA A 52 -11.15 19.17 12.22
N THR A 53 -11.69 17.97 11.97
CA THR A 53 -11.63 16.82 12.89
C THR A 53 -10.23 16.22 13.02
N ALA A 54 -9.36 16.37 12.04
CA ALA A 54 -8.04 15.74 12.02
C ALA A 54 -7.15 16.18 13.20
N ALA A 55 -7.15 17.48 13.50
CA ALA A 55 -6.37 18.07 14.58
C ALA A 55 -6.77 17.56 15.98
N SER A 56 -7.99 17.03 16.15
CA SER A 56 -8.47 16.46 17.41
C SER A 56 -7.90 15.07 17.71
N VAL A 57 -7.45 14.35 16.69
CA VAL A 57 -6.92 12.98 16.84
C VAL A 57 -5.42 12.88 16.65
N CYS A 58 -4.81 13.82 15.92
CA CYS A 58 -3.38 13.79 15.65
C CYS A 58 -2.77 15.18 15.57
N ARG A 59 -1.61 15.40 16.23
CA ARG A 59 -0.88 16.67 16.19
C ARG A 59 0.05 16.83 14.97
N ALA A 60 0.16 15.82 14.10
CA ALA A 60 1.01 15.86 12.92
C ALA A 60 0.68 17.07 12.03
N ARG A 61 1.73 17.73 11.49
CA ARG A 61 1.61 19.04 10.83
C ARG A 61 0.64 19.07 9.66
N HIS A 62 0.61 18.03 8.84
CA HIS A 62 -0.29 17.92 7.68
C HIS A 62 -1.77 17.77 8.07
N PHE A 63 -2.07 17.45 9.33
CA PHE A 63 -3.44 17.36 9.85
C PHE A 63 -3.91 18.67 10.53
N GLN A 64 -3.15 19.75 10.44
CA GLN A 64 -3.50 20.96 11.17
C GLN A 64 -4.39 21.91 10.36
N SER A 65 -3.87 22.65 9.39
CA SER A 65 -4.70 23.67 8.74
C SER A 65 -4.34 23.99 7.30
N ALA A 66 -3.13 23.71 6.87
CA ALA A 66 -2.67 24.08 5.53
C ALA A 66 -2.76 22.90 4.56
N PRO A 67 -3.20 23.13 3.32
CA PRO A 67 -3.10 22.12 2.27
C PRO A 67 -1.65 21.67 2.06
N THR A 68 -1.46 20.39 1.81
CA THR A 68 -0.15 19.77 1.64
C THR A 68 -0.05 19.14 0.25
N PRO A 69 0.99 19.44 -0.55
CA PRO A 69 1.23 18.73 -1.81
C PRO A 69 1.46 17.24 -1.59
N ILE A 70 0.86 16.42 -2.45
CA ILE A 70 0.98 14.97 -2.39
C ILE A 70 1.27 14.37 -3.76
N PRO A 71 2.47 13.83 -4.03
CA PRO A 71 2.62 12.79 -5.02
C PRO A 71 1.82 11.55 -4.62
N VAL A 72 1.00 11.05 -5.54
CA VAL A 72 0.20 9.83 -5.36
C VAL A 72 0.58 8.83 -6.43
N ARG A 73 0.77 7.58 -6.04
CA ARG A 73 1.05 6.50 -6.97
C ARG A 73 -0.05 5.47 -6.94
N PHE A 74 -0.64 5.19 -8.10
CA PHE A 74 -1.51 4.02 -8.30
C PHE A 74 -0.73 2.91 -9.00
N SER A 75 -1.11 1.64 -8.77
CA SER A 75 -0.41 0.49 -9.34
C SER A 75 -1.23 -0.80 -9.31
N ASP A 76 -0.92 -1.68 -10.24
CA ASP A 76 -1.28 -3.08 -10.19
C ASP A 76 -0.35 -3.84 -9.23
N PHE A 77 -0.81 -4.95 -8.66
CA PHE A 77 -0.05 -5.70 -7.65
C PHE A 77 1.18 -6.43 -8.23
N ALA A 78 1.05 -7.06 -9.40
CA ALA A 78 2.09 -7.93 -9.94
C ALA A 78 3.46 -7.24 -10.10
N GLY A 79 4.52 -8.02 -9.98
CA GLY A 79 5.89 -7.63 -10.30
C GLY A 79 6.20 -7.62 -11.81
N VAL A 80 5.19 -7.86 -12.65
CA VAL A 80 5.29 -7.87 -14.12
C VAL A 80 4.83 -6.51 -14.67
N PRO A 81 5.71 -5.70 -15.28
CA PRO A 81 5.34 -4.35 -15.71
C PRO A 81 4.34 -4.30 -16.86
N THR A 82 4.12 -5.41 -17.55
CA THR A 82 3.17 -5.55 -18.68
C THR A 82 1.90 -6.31 -18.31
N VAL A 83 1.65 -6.54 -17.02
CA VAL A 83 0.43 -7.23 -16.59
C VAL A 83 -0.82 -6.49 -17.09
N SER A 84 -1.82 -7.24 -17.56
CA SER A 84 -3.12 -6.64 -17.89
C SER A 84 -3.85 -6.22 -16.63
N ASP A 85 -4.49 -5.04 -16.64
CA ASP A 85 -5.29 -4.57 -15.50
C ASP A 85 -6.48 -5.49 -15.20
N GLY A 86 -6.96 -6.25 -16.19
CA GLY A 86 -8.01 -7.25 -16.02
C GLY A 86 -7.51 -8.61 -15.50
N ASP A 87 -6.19 -8.82 -15.39
CA ASP A 87 -5.62 -10.06 -14.87
C ASP A 87 -5.82 -10.16 -13.34
N PRO A 88 -6.24 -11.32 -12.80
CA PRO A 88 -6.32 -11.53 -11.35
C PRO A 88 -5.01 -11.22 -10.60
N LEU A 89 -3.84 -11.42 -11.21
CA LEU A 89 -2.54 -11.07 -10.64
C LEU A 89 -2.32 -9.56 -10.47
N ALA A 90 -3.13 -8.74 -11.12
CA ALA A 90 -3.07 -7.29 -10.97
C ALA A 90 -3.74 -6.79 -9.67
N SER A 91 -4.48 -7.65 -8.96
CA SER A 91 -5.16 -7.33 -7.69
C SER A 91 -4.41 -7.89 -6.47
N PRO A 92 -4.49 -7.21 -5.30
CA PRO A 92 -5.17 -5.93 -5.03
C PRO A 92 -4.43 -4.74 -5.62
N ARG A 93 -5.15 -3.66 -5.94
CA ARG A 93 -4.53 -2.42 -6.44
C ARG A 93 -3.76 -1.71 -5.34
N GLY A 94 -2.70 -0.98 -5.70
CA GLY A 94 -1.93 -0.18 -4.76
C GLY A 94 -2.23 1.30 -4.88
N MET A 95 -2.27 1.99 -3.74
CA MET A 95 -2.24 3.45 -3.63
C MET A 95 -1.19 3.85 -2.60
N ALA A 96 -0.19 4.64 -3.03
CA ALA A 96 0.81 5.19 -2.13
C ALA A 96 0.78 6.72 -2.20
N ILE A 97 0.86 7.37 -1.04
CA ILE A 97 0.73 8.83 -0.89
C ILE A 97 1.95 9.31 -0.11
N LYS A 98 2.58 10.38 -0.60
CA LYS A 98 3.65 11.08 0.12
C LYS A 98 3.18 12.48 0.47
N PHE A 99 3.16 12.82 1.75
CA PHE A 99 2.88 14.18 2.21
C PHE A 99 4.18 14.96 2.24
N GLN A 100 4.30 15.96 1.36
CA GLN A 100 5.49 16.80 1.24
C GLN A 100 5.38 17.98 2.21
N LEU A 101 6.02 17.87 3.37
CA LEU A 101 5.96 18.88 4.41
C LEU A 101 7.06 19.94 4.25
N PRO A 102 6.82 21.18 4.71
CA PRO A 102 7.86 22.19 4.76
C PRO A 102 9.06 21.72 5.58
N GLY A 103 10.27 21.92 5.04
CA GLY A 103 11.52 21.50 5.69
C GLY A 103 12.02 20.12 5.25
N GLY A 104 11.28 19.39 4.39
CA GLY A 104 11.68 18.09 3.87
C GLY A 104 11.32 16.92 4.78
N ASP A 105 10.50 17.17 5.80
CA ASP A 105 9.96 16.14 6.70
C ASP A 105 8.74 15.45 6.05
N ASP A 106 8.98 14.61 5.06
CA ASP A 106 7.87 13.89 4.40
C ASP A 106 7.39 12.72 5.24
N THR A 107 6.12 12.35 5.08
CA THR A 107 5.54 11.12 5.63
C THR A 107 4.69 10.41 4.59
N ASP A 108 4.58 9.08 4.69
CA ASP A 108 3.99 8.27 3.63
C ASP A 108 2.84 7.39 4.15
N ILE A 109 1.83 7.20 3.29
CA ILE A 109 0.83 6.14 3.45
C ILE A 109 1.00 5.16 2.30
N VAL A 110 1.07 3.86 2.61
CA VAL A 110 1.09 2.78 1.62
C VAL A 110 -0.11 1.87 1.85
N ALA A 111 -1.03 1.86 0.90
CA ALA A 111 -2.31 1.20 0.99
C ALA A 111 -2.57 0.29 -0.22
N GLN A 112 -3.52 -0.63 -0.07
CA GLN A 112 -3.99 -1.53 -1.11
C GLN A 112 -5.52 -1.65 -1.09
N SER A 113 -6.12 -2.10 -2.20
CA SER A 113 -7.58 -2.21 -2.35
C SER A 113 -8.20 -3.47 -1.69
N TYR A 114 -7.56 -3.98 -0.65
CA TYR A 114 -8.08 -5.08 0.17
C TYR A 114 -7.73 -4.85 1.63
N ASP A 115 -8.70 -4.99 2.53
CA ASP A 115 -8.48 -4.82 3.98
C ASP A 115 -7.97 -6.10 4.61
N GLY A 116 -6.69 -6.36 4.46
CA GLY A 116 -6.01 -7.50 5.04
C GLY A 116 -4.66 -7.77 4.40
N PHE A 117 -3.86 -8.58 5.08
CA PHE A 117 -2.56 -9.04 4.64
C PHE A 117 -2.48 -10.57 4.86
N PRO A 118 -1.67 -11.31 4.10
CA PRO A 118 -1.67 -12.77 4.22
C PRO A 118 -1.14 -13.29 5.55
N VAL A 119 -0.19 -12.58 6.17
CA VAL A 119 0.55 -13.05 7.34
C VAL A 119 0.90 -11.90 8.29
N ARG A 120 1.34 -12.26 9.50
CA ARG A 120 1.68 -11.29 10.55
C ARG A 120 3.13 -10.81 10.51
N THR A 121 4.08 -11.67 10.12
CA THR A 121 5.52 -11.36 10.20
C THR A 121 6.21 -11.41 8.85
N ALA A 122 7.41 -10.84 8.75
CA ALA A 122 8.23 -10.86 7.54
C ALA A 122 8.74 -12.29 7.22
N GLU A 123 9.06 -13.07 8.26
CA GLU A 123 9.48 -14.47 8.15
C GLU A 123 8.37 -15.32 7.54
N GLU A 124 7.14 -15.22 8.07
CA GLU A 124 5.98 -15.89 7.50
C GLU A 124 5.71 -15.42 6.05
N PHE A 125 5.96 -14.12 5.77
CA PHE A 125 5.78 -13.60 4.43
C PHE A 125 6.79 -14.18 3.44
N LEU A 126 8.04 -14.40 3.85
CA LEU A 126 9.04 -15.10 3.04
C LEU A 126 8.59 -16.53 2.71
N VAL A 127 8.09 -17.26 3.71
CA VAL A 127 7.57 -18.63 3.51
C VAL A 127 6.36 -18.62 2.56
N PHE A 128 5.42 -17.69 2.75
CA PHE A 128 4.24 -17.53 1.89
C PHE A 128 4.62 -17.25 0.43
N VAL A 129 5.49 -16.26 0.18
CA VAL A 129 5.92 -15.88 -1.18
C VAL A 129 6.70 -17.01 -1.84
N THR A 130 7.57 -17.70 -1.09
CA THR A 130 8.32 -18.86 -1.57
C THR A 130 7.38 -20.02 -1.95
N ALA A 131 6.36 -20.28 -1.12
CA ALA A 131 5.36 -21.29 -1.41
C ALA A 131 4.52 -20.95 -2.66
N LEU A 132 4.18 -19.66 -2.86
CA LEU A 132 3.52 -19.19 -4.08
C LEU A 132 4.41 -19.41 -5.31
N ALA A 133 5.66 -18.96 -5.26
CA ALA A 133 6.62 -19.11 -6.36
C ALA A 133 6.86 -20.58 -6.72
N GLY A 134 6.90 -21.47 -5.71
CA GLY A 134 7.02 -22.92 -5.88
C GLY A 134 5.75 -23.63 -6.34
N SER A 135 4.65 -22.91 -6.59
CA SER A 135 3.33 -23.50 -6.91
C SER A 135 2.87 -23.26 -8.34
N GLY A 136 3.80 -22.95 -9.23
CA GLY A 136 3.53 -22.65 -10.65
C GLY A 136 2.89 -23.79 -11.44
N PRO A 137 2.66 -23.60 -12.74
CA PRO A 137 2.19 -24.65 -13.64
C PRO A 137 3.13 -25.86 -13.64
N GLY A 138 2.57 -27.08 -13.70
CA GLY A 138 3.33 -28.33 -13.75
C GLY A 138 3.81 -28.85 -12.38
N VAL A 139 3.66 -28.10 -11.31
CA VAL A 139 3.99 -28.60 -9.96
C VAL A 139 2.92 -29.57 -9.48
N PRO A 140 3.30 -30.80 -9.02
CA PRO A 140 2.36 -31.83 -8.54
C PRO A 140 1.54 -31.34 -7.33
N SER A 141 0.34 -31.89 -7.19
CA SER A 141 -0.51 -31.65 -6.00
C SER A 141 -0.13 -32.63 -4.87
N PRO A 142 -0.20 -32.20 -3.57
CA PRO A 142 -0.56 -30.84 -3.14
C PRO A 142 0.59 -29.85 -3.39
N LYS A 143 0.25 -28.69 -3.96
CA LYS A 143 1.23 -27.62 -4.19
C LYS A 143 1.72 -27.02 -2.87
N PRO A 144 2.96 -26.48 -2.79
CA PRO A 144 3.50 -25.85 -1.58
C PRO A 144 2.57 -24.82 -0.96
N ILE A 145 1.91 -23.98 -1.79
CA ILE A 145 0.96 -23.00 -1.28
C ILE A 145 -0.27 -23.65 -0.61
N ALA A 146 -0.75 -24.78 -1.09
CA ALA A 146 -1.88 -25.47 -0.46
C ALA A 146 -1.53 -25.95 0.95
N ASN A 147 -0.31 -26.47 1.15
CA ASN A 147 0.18 -26.87 2.47
C ASN A 147 0.31 -25.67 3.42
N PHE A 148 0.82 -24.53 2.92
CA PHE A 148 0.91 -23.30 3.71
C PHE A 148 -0.47 -22.80 4.14
N LEU A 149 -1.41 -22.69 3.21
CA LEU A 149 -2.77 -22.21 3.48
C LEU A 149 -3.54 -23.12 4.44
N ALA A 150 -3.25 -24.42 4.47
CA ALA A 150 -3.88 -25.36 5.40
C ALA A 150 -3.54 -25.07 6.87
N SER A 151 -2.37 -24.47 7.14
CA SER A 151 -1.91 -24.13 8.50
C SER A 151 -2.01 -22.64 8.83
N HIS A 152 -2.36 -21.77 7.85
CA HIS A 152 -2.42 -20.32 8.00
C HIS A 152 -3.79 -19.79 7.55
N PRO A 153 -4.81 -19.80 8.42
CA PRO A 153 -6.18 -19.43 8.05
C PRO A 153 -6.31 -17.97 7.58
N GLN A 154 -5.46 -17.05 8.05
CA GLN A 154 -5.43 -15.66 7.60
C GLN A 154 -4.94 -15.58 6.14
N ALA A 155 -3.86 -16.30 5.82
CA ALA A 155 -3.35 -16.38 4.45
C ALA A 155 -4.36 -17.03 3.51
N LYS A 156 -5.07 -18.07 3.97
CA LYS A 156 -6.15 -18.71 3.21
C LYS A 156 -7.26 -17.70 2.91
N ARG A 157 -7.76 -16.98 3.91
CA ARG A 157 -8.76 -15.94 3.73
C ARG A 157 -8.29 -14.86 2.76
N PHE A 158 -7.04 -14.39 2.88
CA PHE A 158 -6.47 -13.43 1.94
C PHE A 158 -6.42 -13.98 0.51
N ALA A 159 -5.98 -15.21 0.32
CA ALA A 159 -5.86 -15.83 -1.01
C ALA A 159 -7.22 -16.07 -1.69
N GLU A 160 -8.23 -16.50 -0.93
CA GLU A 160 -9.56 -16.87 -1.43
C GLU A 160 -10.53 -15.68 -1.50
N ALA A 161 -10.23 -14.55 -0.84
CA ALA A 161 -11.10 -13.40 -0.86
C ALA A 161 -11.24 -12.81 -2.28
N PRO A 162 -12.45 -12.44 -2.71
CA PRO A 162 -12.67 -11.74 -3.97
C PRO A 162 -11.91 -10.41 -3.99
N LYS A 163 -11.21 -10.13 -5.08
CA LYS A 163 -10.53 -8.86 -5.35
C LYS A 163 -10.84 -8.44 -6.78
N PRO A 164 -12.10 -8.05 -7.07
CA PRO A 164 -12.52 -7.70 -8.42
C PRO A 164 -11.74 -6.50 -8.94
N ALA A 165 -11.57 -6.42 -10.26
CA ALA A 165 -10.95 -5.27 -10.87
C ALA A 165 -11.87 -4.05 -10.73
N PRO A 166 -11.39 -2.88 -10.28
CA PRO A 166 -12.21 -1.68 -10.25
C PRO A 166 -12.44 -1.14 -11.68
N ALA A 167 -13.53 -0.42 -11.89
CA ALA A 167 -13.77 0.31 -13.13
C ALA A 167 -12.77 1.48 -13.32
N SER A 168 -12.17 1.96 -12.24
CA SER A 168 -11.18 3.03 -12.18
C SER A 168 -10.38 2.96 -10.88
N PHE A 169 -9.12 3.35 -10.88
CA PHE A 169 -8.37 3.61 -9.64
C PHE A 169 -9.09 4.63 -8.73
N ALA A 170 -9.85 5.56 -9.30
CA ALA A 170 -10.63 6.57 -8.58
C ALA A 170 -11.99 6.07 -8.05
N LYS A 171 -12.31 4.80 -8.29
CA LYS A 171 -13.56 4.14 -7.84
C LYS A 171 -13.26 2.88 -7.02
N ASP A 172 -12.13 2.84 -6.37
CA ASP A 172 -11.73 1.76 -5.46
C ASP A 172 -11.41 2.32 -4.08
N SER A 173 -11.64 1.55 -3.04
CA SER A 173 -11.24 1.89 -1.67
C SER A 173 -9.88 1.29 -1.37
N TYR A 174 -9.08 2.04 -0.58
CA TYR A 174 -7.74 1.58 -0.21
C TYR A 174 -7.57 1.55 1.30
N TYR A 175 -6.80 0.58 1.77
CA TYR A 175 -6.59 0.24 3.16
C TYR A 175 -5.11 0.16 3.47
N ALA A 176 -4.62 0.98 4.42
CA ALA A 176 -3.33 0.74 5.04
C ALA A 176 -3.56 -0.22 6.21
N VAL A 177 -3.16 -1.47 5.99
CA VAL A 177 -3.51 -2.58 6.91
C VAL A 177 -2.73 -2.56 8.22
N ASN A 178 -1.57 -1.89 8.23
CA ASN A 178 -0.77 -1.73 9.44
C ASN A 178 -1.39 -0.68 10.37
N ALA A 179 -1.28 -0.90 11.67
CA ALA A 179 -1.71 0.07 12.66
C ALA A 179 -0.59 1.08 12.96
N PHE A 180 -1.00 2.30 13.29
CA PHE A 180 -0.14 3.38 13.75
C PHE A 180 -0.70 3.96 15.03
N ARG A 181 0.18 4.55 15.86
CA ARG A 181 -0.24 5.27 17.05
C ARG A 181 -0.27 6.76 16.79
N PHE A 182 -1.47 7.33 16.85
CA PHE A 182 -1.67 8.77 16.75
C PHE A 182 -1.62 9.40 18.14
N THR A 183 -0.97 10.54 18.24
CA THR A 183 -0.94 11.35 19.46
C THR A 183 -1.57 12.72 19.18
N SER A 184 -2.63 13.05 19.91
CA SER A 184 -3.29 14.35 19.83
C SER A 184 -2.43 15.46 20.43
N ARG A 185 -2.87 16.73 20.30
CA ARG A 185 -2.20 17.87 20.95
C ARG A 185 -2.19 17.77 22.48
N ASP A 186 -3.21 17.13 23.05
CA ASP A 186 -3.35 16.92 24.48
C ASP A 186 -2.58 15.71 24.99
N GLY A 187 -1.77 15.05 24.12
CA GLY A 187 -0.97 13.89 24.47
C GLY A 187 -1.74 12.58 24.53
N VAL A 188 -3.00 12.53 24.10
CA VAL A 188 -3.80 11.30 24.08
C VAL A 188 -3.40 10.45 22.90
N GLY A 189 -2.87 9.25 23.17
CA GLY A 189 -2.51 8.26 22.18
C GLY A 189 -3.69 7.36 21.78
N ARG A 190 -3.83 7.06 20.48
CA ARG A 190 -4.82 6.13 19.92
C ARG A 190 -4.20 5.30 18.82
N ASP A 191 -4.48 4.01 18.78
CA ASP A 191 -4.09 3.16 17.68
C ASP A 191 -5.13 3.26 16.56
N VAL A 192 -4.65 3.40 15.31
CA VAL A 192 -5.48 3.69 14.15
C VAL A 192 -5.02 2.93 12.91
N ARG A 193 -5.93 2.73 11.95
CA ARG A 193 -5.62 2.28 10.59
C ARG A 193 -6.21 3.25 9.59
N TYR A 194 -5.44 3.60 8.55
CA TYR A 194 -5.94 4.48 7.49
C TYR A 194 -6.94 3.76 6.58
N ARG A 195 -7.96 4.51 6.18
CA ARG A 195 -8.98 4.15 5.20
C ARG A 195 -9.07 5.26 4.17
N ILE A 196 -9.03 4.91 2.89
CA ILE A 196 -9.12 5.87 1.79
C ILE A 196 -10.34 5.49 0.98
N ARG A 197 -11.35 6.36 0.94
CA ARG A 197 -12.64 6.13 0.29
C ARG A 197 -12.83 7.04 -0.89
N PRO A 198 -13.16 6.54 -2.09
CA PRO A 198 -13.42 7.39 -3.26
C PRO A 198 -14.71 8.21 -3.07
N GLU A 199 -14.65 9.52 -3.34
CA GLU A 199 -15.87 10.35 -3.33
C GLU A 199 -16.83 9.99 -4.47
N ALA A 200 -16.31 9.41 -5.56
CA ALA A 200 -17.10 8.94 -6.70
C ALA A 200 -17.87 7.63 -6.44
N GLY A 201 -17.69 7.05 -5.23
CA GLY A 201 -18.21 5.71 -4.91
C GLY A 201 -17.38 4.58 -5.52
N GLU A 202 -17.60 3.38 -5.02
CA GLU A 202 -16.93 2.16 -5.51
C GLU A 202 -17.67 1.60 -6.73
N GLU A 203 -16.91 1.10 -7.71
CA GLU A 203 -17.43 0.41 -8.86
C GLU A 203 -16.43 -0.65 -9.33
N HIS A 204 -16.90 -1.89 -9.40
CA HIS A 204 -16.07 -3.02 -9.80
C HIS A 204 -16.66 -3.71 -11.03
N LEU A 205 -15.79 -4.30 -11.84
CA LEU A 205 -16.14 -5.06 -13.03
C LEU A 205 -16.29 -6.53 -12.65
N ASP A 206 -17.15 -7.25 -13.35
CA ASP A 206 -17.10 -8.70 -13.30
C ASP A 206 -15.86 -9.24 -14.04
N ALA A 207 -15.50 -10.51 -13.80
CA ALA A 207 -14.29 -11.10 -14.33
C ALA A 207 -14.25 -11.12 -15.87
N ASP A 208 -15.39 -11.37 -16.51
CA ASP A 208 -15.49 -11.43 -17.97
C ASP A 208 -15.37 -10.03 -18.58
N GLU A 209 -15.98 -9.04 -17.95
CA GLU A 209 -15.84 -7.64 -18.36
C GLU A 209 -14.40 -7.16 -18.21
N ALA A 210 -13.77 -7.42 -17.08
CA ALA A 210 -12.37 -7.06 -16.84
C ALA A 210 -11.43 -7.69 -17.87
N ALA A 211 -11.64 -8.98 -18.18
CA ALA A 211 -10.83 -9.70 -19.17
C ALA A 211 -10.96 -9.17 -20.60
N ARG A 212 -12.10 -8.53 -20.93
CA ARG A 212 -12.33 -7.93 -22.27
C ARG A 212 -11.78 -6.51 -22.40
N ARG A 213 -11.41 -5.86 -21.28
CA ARG A 213 -10.87 -4.50 -21.32
C ARG A 213 -9.44 -4.48 -21.91
N PRO A 214 -9.01 -3.36 -22.50
CA PRO A 214 -7.60 -3.17 -22.88
C PRO A 214 -6.66 -3.41 -21.69
N GLY A 215 -5.45 -3.89 -21.95
CA GLY A 215 -4.50 -4.26 -20.91
C GLY A 215 -4.05 -3.13 -19.97
N SER A 216 -4.32 -1.87 -20.32
CA SER A 216 -3.99 -0.69 -19.52
C SER A 216 -5.20 0.22 -19.26
N PHE A 217 -6.40 -0.36 -19.21
CA PHE A 217 -7.65 0.42 -19.16
C PHE A 217 -7.76 1.30 -17.88
N LEU A 218 -7.18 0.90 -16.76
CA LEU A 218 -7.20 1.70 -15.54
C LEU A 218 -6.31 2.94 -15.64
N PHE A 219 -5.18 2.81 -16.33
CA PHE A 219 -4.23 3.90 -16.56
C PHE A 219 -4.80 4.90 -17.55
N ASP A 220 -5.41 4.40 -18.62
CA ASP A 220 -6.05 5.22 -19.67
C ASP A 220 -7.28 5.96 -19.09
N GLU A 221 -8.11 5.28 -18.29
CA GLU A 221 -9.26 5.87 -17.60
C GLU A 221 -8.82 6.95 -16.61
N LEU A 222 -7.77 6.70 -15.83
CA LEU A 222 -7.27 7.71 -14.89
C LEU A 222 -6.76 8.95 -15.60
N ALA A 223 -6.03 8.79 -16.72
CA ALA A 223 -5.55 9.90 -17.52
C ALA A 223 -6.71 10.74 -18.08
N ASP A 224 -7.71 10.08 -18.68
CA ASP A 224 -8.91 10.71 -19.20
C ASP A 224 -9.72 11.42 -18.09
N ARG A 225 -9.91 10.77 -16.94
CA ARG A 225 -10.59 11.35 -15.77
C ARG A 225 -9.91 12.64 -15.29
N LEU A 226 -8.58 12.60 -15.11
CA LEU A 226 -7.82 13.75 -14.61
C LEU A 226 -7.77 14.90 -15.62
N SER A 227 -7.96 14.65 -16.92
CA SER A 227 -8.12 15.72 -17.91
C SER A 227 -9.42 16.50 -17.78
N ARG A 228 -10.45 15.89 -17.15
CA ARG A 228 -11.79 16.48 -16.94
C ARG A 228 -11.96 17.08 -15.55
N GLY A 229 -11.13 16.67 -14.58
CA GLY A 229 -11.18 17.18 -13.22
C GLY A 229 -10.50 16.25 -12.21
N PRO A 230 -10.37 16.68 -10.95
CA PRO A 230 -9.66 15.90 -9.95
C PRO A 230 -10.40 14.63 -9.54
N ALA A 231 -9.66 13.55 -9.32
CA ALA A 231 -10.13 12.39 -8.58
C ALA A 231 -10.00 12.67 -7.07
N ARG A 232 -11.09 12.53 -6.32
CA ARG A 232 -11.15 12.88 -4.90
C ARG A 232 -11.37 11.64 -4.04
N PHE A 233 -10.69 11.64 -2.89
CA PHE A 233 -10.85 10.59 -1.87
C PHE A 233 -10.95 11.23 -0.50
N ARG A 234 -11.79 10.66 0.35
CA ARG A 234 -11.78 10.95 1.78
C ARG A 234 -10.72 10.12 2.45
N LEU A 235 -9.81 10.76 3.18
CA LEU A 235 -8.86 10.09 4.06
C LEU A 235 -9.47 10.00 5.45
N LEU A 236 -9.62 8.77 5.95
CA LEU A 236 -10.15 8.51 7.29
C LEU A 236 -9.16 7.66 8.08
N VAL A 237 -9.31 7.65 9.39
CA VAL A 237 -8.74 6.62 10.27
C VAL A 237 -9.86 5.90 10.99
N GLN A 238 -9.72 4.58 11.06
CA GLN A 238 -10.51 3.73 11.94
C GLN A 238 -9.78 3.67 13.28
N LEU A 239 -10.49 3.90 14.38
CA LEU A 239 -9.95 3.88 15.73
C LEU A 239 -10.03 2.46 16.30
N ALA A 240 -8.94 1.98 16.91
CA ALA A 240 -8.93 0.70 17.61
C ALA A 240 -9.88 0.72 18.81
N GLY A 241 -10.57 -0.38 19.03
CA GLY A 241 -11.27 -0.69 20.26
C GLY A 241 -10.43 -1.59 21.16
N GLU A 242 -10.93 -1.80 22.38
CA GLU A 242 -10.31 -2.73 23.31
C GLU A 242 -10.24 -4.15 22.70
N GLY A 243 -9.06 -4.76 22.76
CA GLY A 243 -8.81 -6.11 22.24
C GLY A 243 -8.56 -6.21 20.74
N ASP A 244 -8.61 -5.10 19.99
CA ASP A 244 -8.29 -5.13 18.58
C ASP A 244 -6.81 -5.49 18.30
N PRO A 245 -6.51 -6.28 17.26
CA PRO A 245 -5.15 -6.74 16.97
C PRO A 245 -4.31 -5.61 16.33
N VAL A 246 -3.75 -4.72 17.16
CA VAL A 246 -2.93 -3.58 16.69
C VAL A 246 -1.55 -4.00 16.19
N ALA A 247 -1.08 -5.20 16.59
CA ALA A 247 0.22 -5.75 16.19
C ALA A 247 0.11 -6.75 15.02
N ASP A 248 -1.05 -6.85 14.36
CA ASP A 248 -1.29 -7.87 13.34
C ASP A 248 -2.12 -7.30 12.16
N GLY A 249 -1.42 -6.92 11.08
CA GLY A 249 -2.04 -6.42 9.85
C GLY A 249 -2.80 -7.47 9.04
N SER A 250 -2.70 -8.77 9.38
CA SER A 250 -3.42 -9.85 8.71
C SER A 250 -4.88 -10.00 9.18
N LEU A 251 -5.19 -9.41 10.32
CA LEU A 251 -6.53 -9.44 10.92
C LEU A 251 -7.22 -8.09 10.73
N PRO A 252 -8.32 -8.01 9.96
CA PRO A 252 -9.11 -6.79 9.87
C PRO A 252 -9.74 -6.46 11.23
N TRP A 253 -9.92 -5.17 11.50
CA TRP A 253 -10.72 -4.73 12.64
C TRP A 253 -12.21 -4.76 12.31
N PRO A 254 -13.08 -4.85 13.32
CA PRO A 254 -14.53 -4.78 13.10
C PRO A 254 -14.94 -3.53 12.32
N GLU A 255 -15.84 -3.68 11.34
CA GLU A 255 -16.25 -2.57 10.45
C GLU A 255 -16.96 -1.44 11.21
N GLU A 256 -17.65 -1.78 12.30
CA GLU A 256 -18.37 -0.85 13.16
C GLU A 256 -17.47 0.04 14.03
N ARG A 257 -16.15 -0.17 14.02
CA ARG A 257 -15.23 0.71 14.77
C ARG A 257 -15.35 2.15 14.30
N PRO A 258 -15.32 3.12 15.24
CA PRO A 258 -15.44 4.53 14.90
C PRO A 258 -14.40 4.96 13.86
N GLN A 259 -14.83 5.77 12.89
CA GLN A 259 -13.96 6.36 11.89
C GLN A 259 -13.96 7.88 12.04
N VAL A 260 -12.78 8.49 11.90
CA VAL A 260 -12.61 9.94 11.92
C VAL A 260 -12.05 10.38 10.59
N GLU A 261 -12.71 11.37 9.98
CA GLU A 261 -12.22 11.97 8.75
C GLU A 261 -11.02 12.88 9.03
N LEU A 262 -9.92 12.61 8.32
CA LEU A 262 -8.69 13.42 8.38
C LEU A 262 -8.66 14.50 7.31
N GLY A 263 -9.38 14.32 6.20
CA GLY A 263 -9.44 15.30 5.11
C GLY A 263 -9.66 14.68 3.74
N THR A 264 -9.48 15.52 2.72
CA THR A 264 -9.65 15.14 1.31
C THR A 264 -8.32 15.09 0.58
N LEU A 265 -8.08 14.01 -0.14
CA LEU A 265 -7.02 13.85 -1.13
C LEU A 265 -7.60 14.21 -2.50
N ALA A 266 -7.08 15.25 -3.14
CA ALA A 266 -7.46 15.63 -4.49
C ALA A 266 -6.30 15.34 -5.45
N VAL A 267 -6.41 14.28 -6.23
CA VAL A 267 -5.47 13.93 -7.31
C VAL A 267 -5.85 14.75 -8.54
N THR A 268 -4.96 15.60 -9.02
CA THR A 268 -5.30 16.67 -9.98
C THR A 268 -4.76 16.46 -11.38
N SER A 269 -3.63 15.78 -11.52
CA SER A 269 -2.99 15.55 -12.83
C SER A 269 -2.03 14.36 -12.77
N LEU A 270 -1.69 13.82 -13.92
CA LEU A 270 -0.52 12.95 -14.04
C LEU A 270 0.75 13.77 -13.77
N ALA A 271 1.78 13.13 -13.18
CA ALA A 271 3.10 13.75 -13.11
C ALA A 271 3.62 14.02 -14.53
N ALA A 272 4.26 15.17 -14.75
CA ALA A 272 4.76 15.58 -16.07
C ALA A 272 5.71 14.53 -16.70
N ASP A 273 6.50 13.85 -15.87
CA ASP A 273 7.31 12.69 -16.23
C ASP A 273 7.07 11.58 -15.19
N SER A 274 5.98 10.83 -15.37
CA SER A 274 5.65 9.72 -14.47
C SER A 274 6.73 8.64 -14.44
N PRO A 275 7.35 8.21 -15.55
CA PRO A 275 8.47 7.27 -15.51
C PRO A 275 9.67 7.74 -14.69
N ALA A 276 10.07 9.01 -14.79
CA ALA A 276 11.15 9.55 -13.99
C ALA A 276 10.74 9.68 -12.50
N ALA A 277 9.50 10.08 -12.22
CA ALA A 277 8.95 10.12 -10.88
C ALA A 277 8.89 8.71 -10.25
N GLU A 278 8.50 7.70 -11.01
CA GLU A 278 8.51 6.28 -10.60
C GLU A 278 9.90 5.83 -10.12
N ARG A 279 10.95 6.18 -10.84
CA ARG A 279 12.32 5.84 -10.46
C ARG A 279 12.78 6.55 -9.20
N ARG A 280 12.46 7.85 -9.07
CA ARG A 280 12.92 8.69 -7.94
C ARG A 280 12.15 8.50 -6.65
N LEU A 281 10.87 8.14 -6.72
CA LEU A 281 10.04 8.07 -5.52
C LEU A 281 10.20 6.74 -4.79
N LEU A 282 10.50 6.85 -3.51
CA LEU A 282 10.39 5.79 -2.52
C LEU A 282 9.24 6.16 -1.58
N PHE A 283 8.26 5.29 -1.44
CA PHE A 283 7.21 5.39 -0.43
C PHE A 283 7.56 4.45 0.70
N ASP A 284 7.72 4.98 1.92
CA ASP A 284 8.20 4.24 3.07
C ASP A 284 7.14 4.28 4.20
N PRO A 285 6.50 3.14 4.54
CA PRO A 285 5.46 3.11 5.55
C PRO A 285 5.96 3.38 6.97
N ALA A 286 7.27 3.35 7.21
CA ALA A 286 7.87 3.68 8.49
C ALA A 286 8.46 5.11 8.53
N LYS A 287 8.31 5.89 7.44
CA LYS A 287 8.70 7.30 7.42
C LYS A 287 7.61 8.14 8.07
N LEU A 288 7.73 8.37 9.35
CA LEU A 288 6.73 9.02 10.19
C LEU A 288 7.20 10.42 10.65
N VAL A 289 6.25 11.22 11.12
CA VAL A 289 6.46 12.58 11.65
C VAL A 289 5.87 12.70 13.04
N ASP A 290 6.24 13.74 13.79
CA ASP A 290 5.72 13.98 15.13
C ASP A 290 4.19 13.86 15.19
N GLY A 291 3.70 13.12 16.18
CA GLY A 291 2.30 12.80 16.35
C GLY A 291 1.85 11.48 15.69
N ILE A 292 2.72 10.84 14.93
CA ILE A 292 2.47 9.52 14.33
C ILE A 292 3.64 8.61 14.68
N ASP A 293 3.37 7.52 15.37
CA ASP A 293 4.34 6.51 15.74
C ASP A 293 3.93 5.13 15.19
N LEU A 294 4.87 4.20 15.13
CA LEU A 294 4.55 2.79 14.88
C LEU A 294 3.75 2.23 16.06
N SER A 295 2.84 1.31 15.76
CA SER A 295 2.27 0.42 16.77
C SER A 295 3.24 -0.73 17.08
N ASP A 296 2.76 -1.76 17.79
CA ASP A 296 3.53 -3.00 18.00
C ASP A 296 3.61 -3.90 16.74
N ASP A 297 3.07 -3.46 15.60
CA ASP A 297 3.21 -4.11 14.30
C ASP A 297 4.61 -3.86 13.72
N LEU A 298 5.39 -4.92 13.59
CA LEU A 298 6.76 -4.83 13.08
C LEU A 298 6.87 -4.88 11.54
N LEU A 299 5.78 -5.20 10.84
CA LEU A 299 5.79 -5.27 9.37
C LEU A 299 6.17 -3.94 8.69
N PRO A 300 5.76 -2.75 9.16
CA PRO A 300 6.19 -1.49 8.56
C PRO A 300 7.71 -1.32 8.54
N LEU A 301 8.42 -1.75 9.59
CA LEU A 301 9.89 -1.70 9.66
C LEU A 301 10.55 -2.65 8.65
N ALA A 302 10.08 -3.89 8.56
CA ALA A 302 10.58 -4.85 7.58
C ALA A 302 10.31 -4.36 6.14
N ARG A 303 9.11 -3.81 5.89
CA ARG A 303 8.76 -3.21 4.60
C ARG A 303 9.68 -2.03 4.25
N SER A 304 9.96 -1.15 5.19
CA SER A 304 10.86 0.00 5.02
C SER A 304 12.26 -0.45 4.59
N ALA A 305 12.85 -1.40 5.31
CA ALA A 305 14.17 -1.95 5.02
C ALA A 305 14.24 -2.61 3.63
N MET A 306 13.28 -3.48 3.32
CA MET A 306 13.18 -4.14 2.02
C MET A 306 12.97 -3.12 0.88
N TYR A 307 12.13 -2.10 1.07
CA TYR A 307 11.88 -1.06 0.05
C TYR A 307 13.14 -0.23 -0.23
N ALA A 308 13.96 0.04 0.78
CA ALA A 308 15.23 0.71 0.61
C ALA A 308 16.21 -0.12 -0.24
N ILE A 309 16.28 -1.45 -0.04
CA ILE A 309 17.07 -2.36 -0.87
C ILE A 309 16.53 -2.38 -2.31
N ALA A 310 15.21 -2.57 -2.47
CA ALA A 310 14.55 -2.57 -3.78
C ALA A 310 14.78 -1.26 -4.54
N TYR A 311 14.74 -0.11 -3.84
CA TYR A 311 15.01 1.20 -4.42
C TYR A 311 16.44 1.29 -4.96
N ARG A 312 17.44 0.85 -4.19
CA ARG A 312 18.83 0.83 -4.65
C ARG A 312 19.02 -0.08 -5.86
N ARG A 313 18.49 -1.33 -5.80
CA ARG A 313 18.63 -2.31 -6.90
C ARG A 313 18.02 -1.83 -8.22
N ARG A 314 16.84 -1.17 -8.19
CA ARG A 314 16.20 -0.70 -9.44
C ARG A 314 16.83 0.56 -10.03
N ASN A 315 17.65 1.29 -9.27
CA ASN A 315 18.34 2.51 -9.71
C ASN A 315 19.85 2.33 -9.92
N ALA A 316 20.37 1.10 -9.73
CA ALA A 316 21.73 0.73 -10.05
C ALA A 316 21.85 0.43 -11.55
#